data_f4d5724cad81070f217d23c6761bc3fa
#
_entry.id   f4d5724cad81070f217d23c6761bc3fa
#
_cell.length_a   1.000
_cell.length_b   1.000
_cell.length_c   1.000
_cell.angle_alpha   90.00
_cell.angle_beta   90.00
_cell.angle_gamma   90.00
#
_symmetry.space_group_name_H-M   'P 1'
#
loop_
_entity.id
_entity.type
_entity.pdbx_description
1 polymer ?
#
loop_
_entity_poly.entity_id
_entity_poly.type
_entity_poly.pdbx_seq_one_letter_code
_entity_poly.pdbx_strand_id
1 'polypeptide(L)'
;MDERAHCVELIKSCTTIYKALEVHSKIPKSIISDTYVANLLIKMYSRCGSLDRARQIFENLLTKNVFTWATMLSSYAHGGNLGEARRIFDAMPERDLVSWNALLSAYSKLGYLEETRAFFDTMKEKNHVSWNAMLAANIQHGSLEDAKGIFDKMPEWDTVSWTAMLAAYAQSGYILFAKQLFDGMPFRDLVTWNAMLSGYVQSKHIEKVLSLFDSFPERELVSCTTVLTVYAQAGHMEDAKRIYKAMKERDLVTNNALLCGYSQYKTLEDTKCFYDNMPEHDHVSKSTMLSAFAQNGYLEESQALLISVKENLMAQTIMLCAYAEDGRLSDAKRIFDAMPERDLVAWNAILYAYAQNGHQEAAASIFHSMDGRDAISWNAMLSMYAWHGLLAKAEQIFYTMEEPNISSWNALLAAYAQRGHHLRVLETFHSMKVINDPDEISWICGLLACSHVGSVNLGWCFYVSLNIDFGIQPSKQIYSCMVDLLGRMGYMEDAADLLHSMPFVPDSLDWTSFLGSSIAHKDFKRGVNAAGLILRQYSHNGGAYIALASIYSSRRNFQLSNKDAFSM
;
A
#
# COMPACT_ATOMS: atom_id res chain seq x y z
N MET A 1 -56.71 -23.97 -13.89
CA MET A 1 -55.23 -23.93 -13.72
C MET A 1 -54.82 -25.20 -13.03
N ASP A 2 -53.81 -25.87 -13.53
CA ASP A 2 -53.32 -27.10 -12.93
C ASP A 2 -52.74 -26.75 -11.53
N GLU A 3 -53.34 -27.32 -10.48
CA GLU A 3 -53.00 -27.06 -9.07
C GLU A 3 -51.50 -27.28 -8.82
N ARG A 4 -50.93 -28.21 -9.56
CA ARG A 4 -49.47 -28.50 -9.58
C ARG A 4 -48.64 -27.33 -10.14
N ALA A 5 -49.09 -26.72 -11.25
CA ALA A 5 -48.38 -25.58 -11.86
C ALA A 5 -48.36 -24.35 -10.94
N HIS A 6 -49.47 -24.10 -10.25
CA HIS A 6 -49.56 -23.02 -9.28
C HIS A 6 -48.62 -23.24 -8.07
N CYS A 7 -48.56 -24.47 -7.53
CA CYS A 7 -47.62 -24.80 -6.46
C CYS A 7 -46.16 -24.61 -6.88
N VAL A 8 -45.79 -24.98 -8.11
CA VAL A 8 -44.44 -24.83 -8.66
C VAL A 8 -44.03 -23.35 -8.75
N GLU A 9 -44.93 -22.46 -9.18
CA GLU A 9 -44.64 -21.01 -9.23
C GLU A 9 -44.45 -20.43 -7.82
N LEU A 10 -45.30 -20.78 -6.87
CA LEU A 10 -45.17 -20.36 -5.49
C LEU A 10 -43.83 -20.81 -4.88
N ILE A 11 -43.38 -22.05 -5.09
CA ILE A 11 -42.12 -22.56 -4.61
C ILE A 11 -40.93 -21.79 -5.21
N LYS A 12 -40.99 -21.48 -6.51
CA LYS A 12 -39.91 -20.74 -7.22
C LYS A 12 -39.78 -19.30 -6.74
N SER A 13 -40.88 -18.65 -6.35
CA SER A 13 -40.90 -17.26 -5.90
C SER A 13 -40.43 -17.05 -4.44
N CYS A 14 -40.27 -18.12 -3.66
CA CYS A 14 -39.85 -18.04 -2.25
C CYS A 14 -38.39 -17.64 -2.09
N THR A 15 -38.14 -16.56 -1.33
CA THR A 15 -36.78 -16.05 -1.01
C THR A 15 -36.48 -16.07 0.50
N THR A 16 -37.51 -16.21 1.35
CA THR A 16 -37.36 -16.19 2.81
C THR A 16 -37.93 -17.44 3.45
N ILE A 17 -37.35 -17.85 4.59
CA ILE A 17 -37.80 -19.06 5.31
C ILE A 17 -39.26 -18.99 5.75
N TYR A 18 -39.77 -17.82 6.15
CA TYR A 18 -41.15 -17.64 6.56
C TYR A 18 -42.14 -17.90 5.41
N LYS A 19 -41.86 -17.34 4.22
CA LYS A 19 -42.66 -17.62 3.01
C LYS A 19 -42.57 -19.09 2.59
N ALA A 20 -41.39 -19.69 2.71
CA ALA A 20 -41.17 -21.10 2.38
C ALA A 20 -42.04 -22.02 3.27
N LEU A 21 -42.12 -21.72 4.57
CA LEU A 21 -42.98 -22.45 5.52
C LEU A 21 -44.48 -22.31 5.19
N GLU A 22 -44.91 -21.10 4.91
CA GLU A 22 -46.30 -20.81 4.53
C GLU A 22 -46.70 -21.55 3.24
N VAL A 23 -45.86 -21.44 2.20
CA VAL A 23 -46.10 -22.13 0.93
C VAL A 23 -46.13 -23.64 1.12
N HIS A 24 -45.14 -24.21 1.84
CA HIS A 24 -45.09 -25.66 2.10
C HIS A 24 -46.35 -26.15 2.83
N SER A 25 -46.90 -25.40 3.80
CA SER A 25 -48.12 -25.76 4.54
C SER A 25 -49.37 -25.78 3.66
N LYS A 26 -49.40 -25.06 2.55
CA LYS A 26 -50.53 -24.99 1.60
C LYS A 26 -50.47 -26.05 0.52
N ILE A 27 -49.34 -26.76 0.36
CA ILE A 27 -49.17 -27.80 -0.67
C ILE A 27 -49.76 -29.12 -0.16
N PRO A 28 -50.71 -29.75 -0.90
CA PRO A 28 -51.27 -31.05 -0.56
C PRO A 28 -50.18 -32.14 -0.47
N LYS A 29 -50.33 -33.05 0.49
CA LYS A 29 -49.37 -34.17 0.67
C LYS A 29 -49.24 -35.04 -0.58
N SER A 30 -50.29 -35.19 -1.36
CA SER A 30 -50.28 -35.92 -2.64
C SER A 30 -49.35 -35.28 -3.68
N ILE A 31 -49.26 -33.96 -3.69
CA ILE A 31 -48.38 -33.21 -4.59
C ILE A 31 -46.93 -33.22 -4.06
N ILE A 32 -46.72 -33.22 -2.74
CA ILE A 32 -45.36 -33.31 -2.13
C ILE A 32 -44.71 -34.66 -2.45
N SER A 33 -45.52 -35.72 -2.62
CA SER A 33 -44.99 -37.06 -2.98
C SER A 33 -44.50 -37.15 -4.44
N ASP A 34 -44.78 -36.13 -5.27
CA ASP A 34 -44.22 -36.02 -6.61
C ASP A 34 -42.72 -35.64 -6.50
N THR A 35 -41.85 -36.49 -7.03
CA THR A 35 -40.39 -36.33 -6.99
C THR A 35 -39.94 -34.96 -7.54
N TYR A 36 -40.62 -34.43 -8.57
CA TYR A 36 -40.28 -33.12 -9.14
C TYR A 36 -40.56 -31.98 -8.16
N VAL A 37 -41.76 -32.00 -7.53
CA VAL A 37 -42.15 -30.97 -6.53
C VAL A 37 -41.27 -31.07 -5.28
N ALA A 38 -40.99 -32.28 -4.82
CA ALA A 38 -40.10 -32.50 -3.70
C ALA A 38 -38.68 -31.96 -3.94
N ASN A 39 -38.14 -32.16 -5.14
CA ASN A 39 -36.86 -31.60 -5.52
C ASN A 39 -36.87 -30.06 -5.53
N LEU A 40 -37.95 -29.44 -5.96
CA LEU A 40 -38.11 -27.98 -5.89
C LEU A 40 -38.21 -27.49 -4.43
N LEU A 41 -38.88 -28.21 -3.55
CA LEU A 41 -38.97 -27.91 -2.12
C LEU A 41 -37.56 -28.04 -1.45
N ILE A 42 -36.80 -29.09 -1.75
CA ILE A 42 -35.42 -29.25 -1.28
C ILE A 42 -34.61 -28.02 -1.70
N LYS A 43 -34.68 -27.63 -2.98
CA LYS A 43 -33.97 -26.46 -3.52
C LYS A 43 -34.42 -25.16 -2.88
N MET A 44 -35.72 -24.97 -2.62
CA MET A 44 -36.28 -23.82 -1.95
C MET A 44 -35.74 -23.68 -0.51
N TYR A 45 -35.83 -24.75 0.29
CA TYR A 45 -35.32 -24.72 1.66
C TYR A 45 -33.80 -24.52 1.72
N SER A 46 -33.05 -25.09 0.77
CA SER A 46 -31.63 -24.86 0.64
C SER A 46 -31.31 -23.37 0.40
N ARG A 47 -32.03 -22.69 -0.54
CA ARG A 47 -31.86 -21.26 -0.79
C ARG A 47 -32.23 -20.39 0.42
N CYS A 48 -33.19 -20.85 1.23
CA CYS A 48 -33.60 -20.17 2.46
C CYS A 48 -32.72 -20.50 3.69
N GLY A 49 -31.64 -21.25 3.52
CA GLY A 49 -30.70 -21.61 4.59
C GLY A 49 -31.16 -22.69 5.57
N SER A 50 -32.27 -23.41 5.27
CA SER A 50 -32.80 -24.44 6.15
C SER A 50 -32.52 -25.85 5.61
N LEU A 51 -31.27 -26.28 5.75
CA LEU A 51 -30.81 -27.61 5.27
C LEU A 51 -31.48 -28.77 6.01
N ASP A 52 -31.84 -28.61 7.29
CA ASP A 52 -32.53 -29.65 8.07
C ASP A 52 -33.89 -29.99 7.49
N ARG A 53 -34.65 -28.98 7.07
CA ARG A 53 -35.94 -29.19 6.40
C ARG A 53 -35.82 -29.78 5.01
N ALA A 54 -34.80 -29.36 4.26
CA ALA A 54 -34.49 -29.98 2.98
C ALA A 54 -34.21 -31.47 3.16
N ARG A 55 -33.44 -31.83 4.22
CA ARG A 55 -33.14 -33.22 4.59
C ARG A 55 -34.36 -34.01 4.97
N GLN A 56 -35.27 -33.44 5.79
CA GLN A 56 -36.53 -34.11 6.15
C GLN A 56 -37.36 -34.49 4.92
N ILE A 57 -37.47 -33.58 3.94
CA ILE A 57 -38.18 -33.88 2.69
C ILE A 57 -37.46 -34.97 1.91
N PHE A 58 -36.14 -34.90 1.80
CA PHE A 58 -35.35 -35.89 1.12
C PHE A 58 -35.49 -37.31 1.75
N GLU A 59 -35.46 -37.40 3.07
CA GLU A 59 -35.58 -38.68 3.79
C GLU A 59 -36.98 -39.30 3.65
N ASN A 60 -38.03 -38.46 3.66
CA ASN A 60 -39.43 -38.89 3.55
C ASN A 60 -39.86 -39.31 2.15
N LEU A 61 -39.04 -39.08 1.11
CA LEU A 61 -39.34 -39.56 -0.24
C LEU A 61 -39.17 -41.05 -0.37
N LEU A 62 -40.22 -41.72 -0.81
CA LEU A 62 -40.26 -43.17 -1.04
C LEU A 62 -39.30 -43.61 -2.20
N THR A 63 -39.31 -42.82 -3.28
CA THR A 63 -38.48 -43.05 -4.47
C THR A 63 -37.59 -41.86 -4.71
N LYS A 64 -36.26 -42.09 -4.73
CA LYS A 64 -35.26 -41.09 -4.98
C LYS A 64 -34.59 -41.37 -6.32
N ASN A 65 -34.62 -40.46 -7.26
CA ASN A 65 -33.87 -40.58 -8.52
C ASN A 65 -32.52 -39.86 -8.40
N VAL A 66 -31.64 -40.03 -9.38
CA VAL A 66 -30.30 -39.42 -9.43
C VAL A 66 -30.37 -37.92 -9.22
N PHE A 67 -31.39 -37.26 -9.81
CA PHE A 67 -31.58 -35.81 -9.67
C PHE A 67 -31.96 -35.40 -8.22
N THR A 68 -32.72 -36.21 -7.48
CA THR A 68 -33.04 -35.98 -6.06
C THR A 68 -31.76 -36.01 -5.20
N TRP A 69 -30.93 -37.03 -5.42
CA TRP A 69 -29.66 -37.15 -4.74
C TRP A 69 -28.70 -35.99 -5.07
N ALA A 70 -28.55 -35.65 -6.36
CA ALA A 70 -27.72 -34.53 -6.81
C ALA A 70 -28.20 -33.17 -6.26
N THR A 71 -29.55 -32.97 -6.14
CA THR A 71 -30.12 -31.74 -5.57
C THR A 71 -29.77 -31.62 -4.07
N MET A 72 -29.89 -32.70 -3.30
CA MET A 72 -29.56 -32.69 -1.88
C MET A 72 -28.04 -32.53 -1.65
N LEU A 73 -27.22 -33.23 -2.44
CA LEU A 73 -25.78 -33.07 -2.47
C LEU A 73 -25.36 -31.61 -2.72
N SER A 74 -25.90 -31.01 -3.79
CA SER A 74 -25.62 -29.62 -4.13
C SER A 74 -26.07 -28.65 -3.03
N SER A 75 -27.17 -28.97 -2.34
CA SER A 75 -27.66 -28.17 -1.21
C SER A 75 -26.68 -28.14 -0.04
N TYR A 76 -26.14 -29.30 0.35
CA TYR A 76 -25.10 -29.37 1.39
C TYR A 76 -23.77 -28.76 0.93
N ALA A 77 -23.36 -28.99 -0.33
CA ALA A 77 -22.18 -28.44 -0.92
C ALA A 77 -22.17 -26.90 -0.93
N HIS A 78 -23.30 -26.28 -1.33
CA HIS A 78 -23.46 -24.82 -1.30
C HIS A 78 -23.57 -24.26 0.13
N GLY A 79 -24.13 -25.03 1.06
CA GLY A 79 -24.21 -24.66 2.47
C GLY A 79 -22.89 -24.86 3.25
N GLY A 80 -21.81 -25.27 2.59
CA GLY A 80 -20.50 -25.48 3.21
C GLY A 80 -20.39 -26.73 4.09
N ASN A 81 -21.42 -27.58 4.13
CA ASN A 81 -21.44 -28.80 4.95
C ASN A 81 -20.86 -30.00 4.17
N LEU A 82 -19.53 -30.01 3.99
CA LEU A 82 -18.84 -31.03 3.20
C LEU A 82 -19.00 -32.45 3.75
N GLY A 83 -19.07 -32.61 5.08
CA GLY A 83 -19.22 -33.92 5.70
C GLY A 83 -20.53 -34.61 5.29
N GLU A 84 -21.66 -33.87 5.35
CA GLU A 84 -22.96 -34.40 4.92
C GLU A 84 -23.04 -34.51 3.38
N ALA A 85 -22.45 -33.56 2.63
CA ALA A 85 -22.35 -33.67 1.18
C ALA A 85 -21.62 -34.96 0.76
N ARG A 86 -20.51 -35.27 1.42
CA ARG A 86 -19.76 -36.54 1.17
C ARG A 86 -20.57 -37.77 1.51
N ARG A 87 -21.27 -37.78 2.65
CA ARG A 87 -22.14 -38.90 3.05
C ARG A 87 -23.25 -39.13 2.03
N ILE A 88 -23.90 -38.08 1.55
CA ILE A 88 -24.92 -38.18 0.50
C ILE A 88 -24.31 -38.75 -0.78
N PHE A 89 -23.13 -38.25 -1.20
CA PHE A 89 -22.44 -38.75 -2.39
C PHE A 89 -22.09 -40.25 -2.26
N ASP A 90 -21.57 -40.66 -1.11
CA ASP A 90 -21.19 -42.07 -0.87
C ASP A 90 -22.41 -43.01 -0.81
N ALA A 91 -23.58 -42.50 -0.38
CA ALA A 91 -24.85 -43.24 -0.32
C ALA A 91 -25.60 -43.26 -1.67
N MET A 92 -25.17 -42.51 -2.69
CA MET A 92 -25.81 -42.48 -4.01
C MET A 92 -25.67 -43.85 -4.71
N PRO A 93 -26.78 -44.47 -5.18
CA PRO A 93 -26.75 -45.72 -5.94
C PRO A 93 -26.01 -45.58 -7.27
N GLU A 94 -26.25 -44.48 -7.96
CA GLU A 94 -25.59 -44.11 -9.21
C GLU A 94 -25.05 -42.69 -9.11
N ARG A 95 -23.81 -42.45 -9.55
CA ARG A 95 -23.13 -41.17 -9.50
C ARG A 95 -22.93 -40.67 -10.91
N ASP A 96 -23.63 -39.59 -11.23
CA ASP A 96 -23.49 -38.87 -12.50
C ASP A 96 -22.40 -37.82 -12.43
N LEU A 97 -22.02 -37.26 -13.57
CA LEU A 97 -21.00 -36.21 -13.69
C LEU A 97 -21.38 -34.95 -12.94
N VAL A 98 -22.69 -34.67 -12.77
CA VAL A 98 -23.19 -33.51 -12.03
C VAL A 98 -22.90 -33.64 -10.54
N SER A 99 -23.14 -34.80 -9.95
CA SER A 99 -22.84 -35.07 -8.54
C SER A 99 -21.33 -35.07 -8.24
N TRP A 100 -20.50 -35.64 -9.14
CA TRP A 100 -19.05 -35.51 -9.05
C TRP A 100 -18.60 -34.05 -9.07
N ASN A 101 -19.05 -33.26 -10.03
CA ASN A 101 -18.68 -31.85 -10.16
C ASN A 101 -19.19 -30.98 -9.00
N ALA A 102 -20.38 -31.28 -8.46
CA ALA A 102 -20.92 -30.55 -7.31
C ALA A 102 -20.03 -30.69 -6.07
N LEU A 103 -19.59 -31.92 -5.76
CA LEU A 103 -18.71 -32.16 -4.62
C LEU A 103 -17.29 -31.65 -4.86
N LEU A 104 -16.75 -31.86 -6.06
CA LEU A 104 -15.42 -31.33 -6.47
C LEU A 104 -15.35 -29.80 -6.35
N SER A 105 -16.39 -29.12 -6.87
CA SER A 105 -16.47 -27.65 -6.79
C SER A 105 -16.60 -27.15 -5.34
N ALA A 106 -17.27 -27.91 -4.47
CA ALA A 106 -17.38 -27.57 -3.06
C ALA A 106 -16.03 -27.70 -2.32
N TYR A 107 -15.28 -28.78 -2.54
CA TYR A 107 -13.93 -28.95 -2.00
C TYR A 107 -13.01 -27.82 -2.50
N SER A 108 -13.04 -27.51 -3.81
CA SER A 108 -12.24 -26.45 -4.42
C SER A 108 -12.55 -25.07 -3.78
N LYS A 109 -13.83 -24.69 -3.68
CA LYS A 109 -14.24 -23.38 -3.11
C LYS A 109 -13.87 -23.19 -1.65
N LEU A 110 -13.82 -24.26 -0.88
CA LEU A 110 -13.47 -24.24 0.54
C LEU A 110 -11.96 -24.42 0.80
N GLY A 111 -11.15 -24.51 -0.27
CA GLY A 111 -9.68 -24.55 -0.16
C GLY A 111 -9.09 -25.90 0.20
N TYR A 112 -9.84 -27.01 0.08
CA TYR A 112 -9.34 -28.37 0.35
C TYR A 112 -8.65 -28.95 -0.89
N LEU A 113 -7.42 -28.49 -1.18
CA LEU A 113 -6.70 -28.85 -2.41
C LEU A 113 -6.42 -30.33 -2.53
N GLU A 114 -5.93 -30.99 -1.47
CA GLU A 114 -5.55 -32.41 -1.51
C GLU A 114 -6.77 -33.31 -1.75
N GLU A 115 -7.89 -33.01 -1.09
CA GLU A 115 -9.15 -33.72 -1.29
C GLU A 115 -9.70 -33.46 -2.70
N THR A 116 -9.59 -32.21 -3.20
CA THR A 116 -9.98 -31.86 -4.57
C THR A 116 -9.18 -32.66 -5.58
N ARG A 117 -7.86 -32.78 -5.40
CA ARG A 117 -6.96 -33.55 -6.27
C ARG A 117 -7.29 -35.05 -6.24
N ALA A 118 -7.37 -35.63 -5.04
CA ALA A 118 -7.70 -37.03 -4.87
C ALA A 118 -9.06 -37.40 -5.48
N PHE A 119 -10.05 -36.48 -5.31
CA PHE A 119 -11.39 -36.69 -5.86
C PHE A 119 -11.40 -36.55 -7.38
N PHE A 120 -10.70 -35.54 -7.93
CA PHE A 120 -10.54 -35.36 -9.36
C PHE A 120 -9.88 -36.59 -10.04
N ASP A 121 -8.85 -37.16 -9.40
CA ASP A 121 -8.14 -38.33 -9.95
C ASP A 121 -9.01 -39.61 -9.98
N THR A 122 -9.96 -39.73 -9.04
CA THR A 122 -10.90 -40.86 -9.01
C THR A 122 -12.04 -40.74 -10.04
N MET A 123 -12.24 -39.58 -10.65
CA MET A 123 -13.27 -39.38 -11.68
C MET A 123 -12.93 -40.13 -12.96
N LYS A 124 -13.85 -41.00 -13.42
CA LYS A 124 -13.70 -41.73 -14.71
C LYS A 124 -13.81 -40.79 -15.91
N GLU A 125 -14.74 -39.87 -15.85
CA GLU A 125 -14.99 -38.89 -16.91
C GLU A 125 -14.79 -37.48 -16.34
N LYS A 126 -14.13 -36.63 -17.10
CA LYS A 126 -13.82 -35.24 -16.73
C LYS A 126 -14.31 -34.30 -17.83
N ASN A 127 -15.02 -33.25 -17.44
CA ASN A 127 -15.46 -32.18 -18.35
C ASN A 127 -14.87 -30.84 -17.94
N HIS A 128 -15.20 -29.78 -18.67
CA HIS A 128 -14.71 -28.41 -18.38
C HIS A 128 -14.94 -27.98 -16.93
N VAL A 129 -16.10 -28.35 -16.33
CA VAL A 129 -16.42 -28.00 -14.94
C VAL A 129 -15.45 -28.64 -13.95
N SER A 130 -15.13 -29.94 -14.15
CA SER A 130 -14.18 -30.64 -13.29
C SER A 130 -12.75 -30.08 -13.42
N TRP A 131 -12.32 -29.80 -14.65
CA TRP A 131 -11.02 -29.17 -14.89
C TRP A 131 -10.94 -27.77 -14.32
N ASN A 132 -11.98 -26.92 -14.52
CA ASN A 132 -12.04 -25.57 -13.96
C ASN A 132 -12.08 -25.57 -12.42
N ALA A 133 -12.74 -26.54 -11.79
CA ALA A 133 -12.71 -26.67 -10.33
C ALA A 133 -11.30 -27.01 -9.82
N MET A 134 -10.59 -27.91 -10.50
CA MET A 134 -9.22 -28.27 -10.16
C MET A 134 -8.25 -27.11 -10.40
N LEU A 135 -8.41 -26.37 -11.51
CA LEU A 135 -7.65 -25.16 -11.81
C LEU A 135 -7.85 -24.11 -10.73
N ALA A 136 -9.11 -23.81 -10.37
CA ALA A 136 -9.45 -22.85 -9.33
C ALA A 136 -8.87 -23.20 -7.96
N ALA A 137 -8.88 -24.51 -7.58
CA ALA A 137 -8.28 -24.97 -6.33
C ALA A 137 -6.78 -24.70 -6.27
N ASN A 138 -6.04 -24.96 -7.36
CA ASN A 138 -4.60 -24.69 -7.42
C ASN A 138 -4.29 -23.19 -7.39
N ILE A 139 -5.08 -22.36 -8.09
CA ILE A 139 -4.94 -20.90 -8.07
C ILE A 139 -5.18 -20.37 -6.65
N GLN A 140 -6.24 -20.82 -5.98
CA GLN A 140 -6.58 -20.37 -4.62
C GLN A 140 -5.51 -20.77 -3.59
N HIS A 141 -4.84 -21.89 -3.80
CA HIS A 141 -3.72 -22.35 -2.97
C HIS A 141 -2.39 -21.61 -3.25
N GLY A 142 -2.36 -20.75 -4.29
CA GLY A 142 -1.19 -19.95 -4.65
C GLY A 142 -0.14 -20.68 -5.49
N SER A 143 -0.39 -21.92 -5.94
CA SER A 143 0.53 -22.66 -6.78
C SER A 143 0.26 -22.39 -8.27
N LEU A 144 0.90 -21.34 -8.80
CA LEU A 144 0.78 -20.98 -10.22
C LEU A 144 1.38 -22.02 -11.16
N GLU A 145 2.44 -22.70 -10.76
CA GLU A 145 3.08 -23.75 -11.57
C GLU A 145 2.16 -24.95 -11.73
N ASP A 146 1.54 -25.42 -10.61
CA ASP A 146 0.57 -26.50 -10.66
C ASP A 146 -0.68 -26.10 -11.42
N ALA A 147 -1.18 -24.87 -11.23
CA ALA A 147 -2.31 -24.33 -11.99
C ALA A 147 -2.04 -24.31 -13.48
N LYS A 148 -0.83 -23.87 -13.90
CA LYS A 148 -0.38 -23.97 -15.29
C LYS A 148 -0.33 -25.41 -15.78
N GLY A 149 0.22 -26.33 -14.98
CA GLY A 149 0.28 -27.75 -15.31
C GLY A 149 -1.10 -28.38 -15.51
N ILE A 150 -2.12 -27.95 -14.77
CA ILE A 150 -3.52 -28.35 -14.96
C ILE A 150 -4.07 -27.72 -16.24
N PHE A 151 -3.87 -26.41 -16.45
CA PHE A 151 -4.32 -25.70 -17.64
C PHE A 151 -3.77 -26.33 -18.94
N ASP A 152 -2.48 -26.63 -18.97
CA ASP A 152 -1.82 -27.25 -20.14
C ASP A 152 -2.30 -28.68 -20.42
N LYS A 153 -2.81 -29.42 -19.40
CA LYS A 153 -3.37 -30.78 -19.52
C LYS A 153 -4.85 -30.80 -19.89
N MET A 154 -5.54 -29.66 -19.89
CA MET A 154 -6.95 -29.60 -20.27
C MET A 154 -7.13 -29.99 -21.75
N PRO A 155 -8.08 -30.89 -22.07
CA PRO A 155 -8.33 -31.29 -23.46
C PRO A 155 -8.80 -30.13 -24.35
N GLU A 156 -9.58 -29.23 -23.78
CA GLU A 156 -10.10 -28.03 -24.42
C GLU A 156 -10.19 -26.91 -23.38
N TRP A 157 -9.93 -25.69 -23.79
CA TRP A 157 -10.03 -24.50 -22.94
C TRP A 157 -11.31 -23.74 -23.24
N ASP A 158 -12.04 -23.39 -22.19
CA ASP A 158 -13.19 -22.48 -22.25
C ASP A 158 -12.81 -21.07 -21.76
N THR A 159 -13.70 -20.11 -21.93
CA THR A 159 -13.47 -18.73 -21.47
C THR A 159 -13.20 -18.65 -19.97
N VAL A 160 -13.77 -19.57 -19.16
CA VAL A 160 -13.60 -19.59 -17.71
C VAL A 160 -12.18 -20.00 -17.36
N SER A 161 -11.63 -21.06 -17.97
CA SER A 161 -10.25 -21.51 -17.74
C SER A 161 -9.21 -20.48 -18.16
N TRP A 162 -9.40 -19.87 -19.34
CA TRP A 162 -8.54 -18.79 -19.82
C TRP A 162 -8.54 -17.59 -18.86
N THR A 163 -9.75 -17.12 -18.47
CA THR A 163 -9.89 -15.95 -17.60
C THR A 163 -9.36 -16.21 -16.20
N ALA A 164 -9.57 -17.42 -15.65
CA ALA A 164 -9.04 -17.81 -14.35
C ALA A 164 -7.51 -17.79 -14.34
N MET A 165 -6.86 -18.36 -15.36
CA MET A 165 -5.41 -18.40 -15.46
C MET A 165 -4.81 -17.01 -15.71
N LEU A 166 -5.45 -16.21 -16.58
CA LEU A 166 -5.07 -14.82 -16.83
C LEU A 166 -5.12 -13.99 -15.54
N ALA A 167 -6.22 -14.09 -14.79
CA ALA A 167 -6.40 -13.38 -13.53
C ALA A 167 -5.34 -13.82 -12.48
N ALA A 168 -5.04 -15.12 -12.42
CA ALA A 168 -4.03 -15.65 -11.52
C ALA A 168 -2.62 -15.08 -11.83
N TYR A 169 -2.21 -15.06 -13.10
CA TYR A 169 -0.94 -14.44 -13.50
C TYR A 169 -0.92 -12.94 -13.23
N ALA A 170 -2.02 -12.24 -13.54
CA ALA A 170 -2.12 -10.80 -13.32
C ALA A 170 -1.99 -10.44 -11.82
N GLN A 171 -2.73 -11.14 -10.94
CA GLN A 171 -2.69 -10.92 -9.48
C GLN A 171 -1.33 -11.25 -8.86
N SER A 172 -0.61 -12.23 -9.41
CA SER A 172 0.72 -12.61 -8.95
C SER A 172 1.85 -11.77 -9.56
N GLY A 173 1.53 -10.72 -10.33
CA GLY A 173 2.51 -9.81 -10.93
C GLY A 173 3.18 -10.30 -12.21
N TYR A 174 2.82 -11.48 -12.71
CA TYR A 174 3.35 -12.02 -13.97
C TYR A 174 2.63 -11.47 -15.19
N ILE A 175 2.63 -10.14 -15.33
CA ILE A 175 1.82 -9.41 -16.31
C ILE A 175 2.13 -9.75 -17.78
N LEU A 176 3.36 -10.16 -18.08
CA LEU A 176 3.75 -10.57 -19.43
C LEU A 176 3.07 -11.89 -19.83
N PHE A 177 2.99 -12.85 -18.91
CA PHE A 177 2.30 -14.12 -19.16
C PHE A 177 0.78 -13.91 -19.25
N ALA A 178 0.22 -13.05 -18.39
CA ALA A 178 -1.19 -12.66 -18.49
C ALA A 178 -1.50 -12.05 -19.87
N LYS A 179 -0.62 -11.17 -20.39
CA LYS A 179 -0.77 -10.57 -21.73
C LYS A 179 -0.68 -11.60 -22.84
N GLN A 180 0.25 -12.56 -22.76
CA GLN A 180 0.36 -13.64 -23.76
C GLN A 180 -0.91 -14.49 -23.80
N LEU A 181 -1.47 -14.84 -22.62
CA LEU A 181 -2.75 -15.54 -22.55
C LEU A 181 -3.88 -14.71 -23.15
N PHE A 182 -3.97 -13.43 -22.79
CA PHE A 182 -4.97 -12.51 -23.32
C PHE A 182 -4.92 -12.43 -24.85
N ASP A 183 -3.73 -12.32 -25.43
CA ASP A 183 -3.55 -12.24 -26.89
C ASP A 183 -3.86 -13.56 -27.58
N GLY A 184 -3.62 -14.71 -26.93
CA GLY A 184 -3.91 -16.04 -27.44
C GLY A 184 -5.38 -16.46 -27.36
N MET A 185 -6.22 -15.74 -26.60
CA MET A 185 -7.63 -16.09 -26.44
C MET A 185 -8.42 -15.91 -27.76
N PRO A 186 -9.17 -16.95 -28.17
CA PRO A 186 -10.01 -16.87 -29.38
C PRO A 186 -11.16 -15.86 -29.25
N PHE A 187 -11.72 -15.78 -28.06
CA PHE A 187 -12.82 -14.89 -27.73
C PHE A 187 -12.56 -14.25 -26.36
N ARG A 188 -12.82 -12.96 -26.22
CA ARG A 188 -12.62 -12.18 -25.00
C ARG A 188 -13.95 -11.55 -24.60
N ASP A 189 -14.45 -11.93 -23.44
CA ASP A 189 -15.63 -11.30 -22.82
C ASP A 189 -15.21 -10.11 -21.94
N LEU A 190 -16.17 -9.37 -21.42
CA LEU A 190 -15.94 -8.21 -20.55
C LEU A 190 -15.17 -8.59 -19.27
N VAL A 191 -15.38 -9.81 -18.75
CA VAL A 191 -14.68 -10.29 -17.53
C VAL A 191 -13.18 -10.43 -17.82
N THR A 192 -12.82 -10.96 -18.98
CA THR A 192 -11.43 -11.10 -19.44
C THR A 192 -10.76 -9.75 -19.61
N TRP A 193 -11.44 -8.80 -20.27
CA TRP A 193 -10.94 -7.44 -20.45
C TRP A 193 -10.70 -6.75 -19.09
N ASN A 194 -11.67 -6.85 -18.17
CA ASN A 194 -11.54 -6.28 -16.82
C ASN A 194 -10.44 -6.95 -15.98
N ALA A 195 -10.24 -8.26 -16.12
CA ALA A 195 -9.16 -8.97 -15.45
C ALA A 195 -7.77 -8.48 -15.93
N MET A 196 -7.60 -8.30 -17.24
CA MET A 196 -6.35 -7.75 -17.80
C MET A 196 -6.13 -6.28 -17.40
N LEU A 197 -7.20 -5.48 -17.41
CA LEU A 197 -7.16 -4.09 -16.94
C LEU A 197 -6.70 -4.00 -15.48
N SER A 198 -7.29 -4.81 -14.60
CA SER A 198 -6.92 -4.90 -13.19
C SER A 198 -5.45 -5.32 -13.00
N GLY A 199 -4.96 -6.24 -13.82
CA GLY A 199 -3.56 -6.65 -13.82
C GLY A 199 -2.59 -5.52 -14.16
N TYR A 200 -2.90 -4.73 -15.18
CA TYR A 200 -2.09 -3.54 -15.52
C TYR A 200 -2.15 -2.46 -14.43
N VAL A 201 -3.32 -2.28 -13.80
CA VAL A 201 -3.48 -1.33 -12.68
C VAL A 201 -2.60 -1.74 -11.50
N GLN A 202 -2.66 -3.00 -11.08
CA GLN A 202 -1.86 -3.53 -9.96
C GLN A 202 -0.34 -3.44 -10.24
N SER A 203 0.05 -3.67 -11.50
CA SER A 203 1.44 -3.56 -11.95
C SER A 203 1.89 -2.12 -12.23
N LYS A 204 1.04 -1.12 -11.97
CA LYS A 204 1.30 0.33 -12.17
C LYS A 204 1.69 0.71 -13.62
N HIS A 205 1.24 -0.06 -14.61
CA HIS A 205 1.50 0.21 -16.03
C HIS A 205 0.42 1.13 -16.63
N ILE A 206 0.40 2.40 -16.24
CA ILE A 206 -0.65 3.37 -16.60
C ILE A 206 -0.86 3.48 -18.12
N GLU A 207 0.21 3.60 -18.91
CA GLU A 207 0.11 3.69 -20.38
C GLU A 207 -0.58 2.48 -20.99
N LYS A 208 -0.32 1.27 -20.46
CA LYS A 208 -0.96 0.04 -20.94
C LYS A 208 -2.43 -0.05 -20.49
N VAL A 209 -2.78 0.48 -19.32
CA VAL A 209 -4.18 0.61 -18.88
C VAL A 209 -4.97 1.41 -19.89
N LEU A 210 -4.43 2.54 -20.34
CA LEU A 210 -5.08 3.45 -21.28
C LEU A 210 -5.24 2.82 -22.67
N SER A 211 -4.16 2.26 -23.20
CA SER A 211 -4.19 1.59 -24.51
C SER A 211 -5.14 0.40 -24.54
N LEU A 212 -5.22 -0.34 -23.44
CA LEU A 212 -6.17 -1.45 -23.30
C LEU A 212 -7.62 -0.93 -23.25
N PHE A 213 -7.89 0.11 -22.46
CA PHE A 213 -9.21 0.70 -22.33
C PHE A 213 -9.75 1.29 -23.64
N ASP A 214 -8.88 1.88 -24.44
CA ASP A 214 -9.26 2.38 -25.77
C ASP A 214 -9.67 1.25 -26.73
N SER A 215 -9.20 0.03 -26.48
CA SER A 215 -9.52 -1.17 -27.26
C SER A 215 -10.77 -1.91 -26.78
N PHE A 216 -11.42 -1.46 -25.68
CA PHE A 216 -12.61 -2.12 -25.13
C PHE A 216 -13.77 -2.07 -26.12
N PRO A 217 -14.42 -3.21 -26.39
CA PRO A 217 -15.58 -3.27 -27.29
C PRO A 217 -16.79 -2.53 -26.72
N GLU A 218 -16.99 -2.63 -25.41
CA GLU A 218 -18.04 -1.94 -24.67
C GLU A 218 -17.50 -1.40 -23.35
N ARG A 219 -17.81 -0.14 -23.05
CA ARG A 219 -17.40 0.54 -21.82
C ARG A 219 -18.55 0.48 -20.82
N GLU A 220 -18.40 -0.35 -19.83
CA GLU A 220 -19.36 -0.48 -18.72
C GLU A 220 -18.88 0.28 -17.47
N LEU A 221 -19.77 0.38 -16.46
CA LEU A 221 -19.49 1.10 -15.23
C LEU A 221 -18.18 0.67 -14.56
N VAL A 222 -17.93 -0.64 -14.44
CA VAL A 222 -16.75 -1.20 -13.78
C VAL A 222 -15.45 -0.79 -14.47
N SER A 223 -15.37 -0.94 -15.79
CA SER A 223 -14.18 -0.57 -16.56
C SER A 223 -13.90 0.94 -16.52
N CYS A 224 -14.95 1.75 -16.69
CA CYS A 224 -14.85 3.21 -16.60
C CYS A 224 -14.42 3.66 -15.20
N THR A 225 -14.99 3.11 -14.13
CA THR A 225 -14.62 3.44 -12.74
C THR A 225 -13.17 3.04 -12.44
N THR A 226 -12.73 1.88 -12.92
CA THR A 226 -11.35 1.42 -12.75
C THR A 226 -10.36 2.39 -13.40
N VAL A 227 -10.59 2.78 -14.65
CA VAL A 227 -9.68 3.70 -15.37
C VAL A 227 -9.75 5.11 -14.80
N LEU A 228 -10.92 5.58 -14.41
CA LEU A 228 -11.09 6.86 -13.73
C LEU A 228 -10.28 6.89 -12.42
N THR A 229 -10.34 5.81 -11.63
CA THR A 229 -9.56 5.69 -10.38
C THR A 229 -8.06 5.77 -10.64
N VAL A 230 -7.57 5.09 -11.69
CA VAL A 230 -6.15 5.13 -12.09
C VAL A 230 -5.73 6.55 -12.49
N TYR A 231 -6.52 7.24 -13.31
CA TYR A 231 -6.25 8.63 -13.68
C TYR A 231 -6.24 9.56 -12.46
N ALA A 232 -7.24 9.40 -11.58
CA ALA A 232 -7.34 10.21 -10.37
C ALA A 232 -6.14 9.99 -9.44
N GLN A 233 -5.72 8.75 -9.21
CA GLN A 233 -4.55 8.42 -8.40
C GLN A 233 -3.22 8.86 -9.01
N ALA A 234 -3.13 8.89 -10.34
CA ALA A 234 -1.95 9.36 -11.07
C ALA A 234 -1.88 10.90 -11.21
N GLY A 235 -2.89 11.64 -10.75
CA GLY A 235 -2.96 13.09 -10.86
C GLY A 235 -3.45 13.61 -12.21
N HIS A 236 -3.83 12.74 -13.15
CA HIS A 236 -4.36 13.11 -14.46
C HIS A 236 -5.84 13.51 -14.38
N MET A 237 -6.13 14.55 -13.60
CA MET A 237 -7.50 14.95 -13.25
C MET A 237 -8.37 15.35 -14.44
N GLU A 238 -7.80 15.93 -15.50
CA GLU A 238 -8.58 16.32 -16.68
C GLU A 238 -9.06 15.09 -17.47
N ASP A 239 -8.26 14.04 -17.55
CA ASP A 239 -8.65 12.78 -18.17
C ASP A 239 -9.68 12.03 -17.33
N ALA A 240 -9.50 12.01 -15.99
CA ALA A 240 -10.50 11.48 -15.07
C ALA A 240 -11.87 12.17 -15.22
N LYS A 241 -11.89 13.51 -15.31
CA LYS A 241 -13.10 14.30 -15.56
C LYS A 241 -13.73 13.98 -16.93
N ARG A 242 -12.91 13.78 -17.96
CA ARG A 242 -13.40 13.45 -19.30
C ARG A 242 -14.14 12.11 -19.30
N ILE A 243 -13.58 11.09 -18.64
CA ILE A 243 -14.24 9.78 -18.46
C ILE A 243 -15.51 9.93 -17.66
N TYR A 244 -15.45 10.62 -16.52
CA TYR A 244 -16.61 10.84 -15.66
C TYR A 244 -17.79 11.51 -16.40
N LYS A 245 -17.50 12.50 -17.24
CA LYS A 245 -18.53 13.16 -18.07
C LYS A 245 -19.10 12.25 -19.15
N ALA A 246 -18.28 11.34 -19.69
CA ALA A 246 -18.71 10.40 -20.74
C ALA A 246 -19.50 9.20 -20.20
N MET A 247 -19.45 8.93 -18.89
CA MET A 247 -20.19 7.83 -18.26
C MET A 247 -21.71 8.10 -18.28
N LYS A 248 -22.47 7.10 -18.71
CA LYS A 248 -23.94 7.13 -18.75
C LYS A 248 -24.54 7.01 -17.34
N GLU A 249 -23.94 6.15 -16.54
CA GLU A 249 -24.35 5.87 -15.16
C GLU A 249 -23.16 6.16 -14.23
N ARG A 250 -23.42 6.66 -13.04
CA ARG A 250 -22.43 6.98 -12.03
C ARG A 250 -22.93 6.49 -10.69
N ASP A 251 -22.12 5.73 -10.00
CA ASP A 251 -22.40 5.22 -8.66
C ASP A 251 -21.55 5.97 -7.60
N LEU A 252 -21.77 5.64 -6.36
CA LEU A 252 -20.99 6.19 -5.24
C LEU A 252 -19.50 5.87 -5.35
N VAL A 253 -19.14 4.70 -5.88
CA VAL A 253 -17.73 4.31 -6.03
C VAL A 253 -17.03 5.23 -7.02
N THR A 254 -17.66 5.52 -8.16
CA THR A 254 -17.16 6.45 -9.18
C THR A 254 -17.00 7.87 -8.62
N ASN A 255 -18.03 8.34 -7.88
CA ASN A 255 -18.00 9.67 -7.25
C ASN A 255 -16.88 9.76 -6.20
N ASN A 256 -16.74 8.75 -5.35
CA ASN A 256 -15.69 8.70 -4.33
C ASN A 256 -14.28 8.64 -4.93
N ALA A 257 -14.09 7.89 -6.01
CA ALA A 257 -12.81 7.83 -6.72
C ALA A 257 -12.38 9.21 -7.27
N LEU A 258 -13.34 9.93 -7.89
CA LEU A 258 -13.06 11.27 -8.41
C LEU A 258 -12.86 12.28 -7.28
N LEU A 259 -13.65 12.22 -6.21
CA LEU A 259 -13.50 13.07 -5.02
C LEU A 259 -12.12 12.89 -4.37
N CYS A 260 -11.63 11.64 -4.27
CA CYS A 260 -10.30 11.34 -3.77
C CYS A 260 -9.22 12.00 -4.64
N GLY A 261 -9.35 11.93 -5.97
CA GLY A 261 -8.44 12.64 -6.88
C GLY A 261 -8.49 14.17 -6.70
N TYR A 262 -9.68 14.74 -6.54
CA TYR A 262 -9.81 16.17 -6.25
C TYR A 262 -9.12 16.56 -4.95
N SER A 263 -9.29 15.77 -3.88
CA SER A 263 -8.68 16.07 -2.57
C SER A 263 -7.14 16.02 -2.59
N GLN A 264 -6.55 15.23 -3.49
CA GLN A 264 -5.09 15.08 -3.59
C GLN A 264 -4.43 16.09 -4.55
N TYR A 265 -5.10 16.44 -5.64
CA TYR A 265 -4.46 17.15 -6.78
C TYR A 265 -5.12 18.46 -7.16
N LYS A 266 -6.18 18.88 -6.50
CA LYS A 266 -6.88 20.14 -6.77
C LYS A 266 -7.00 20.99 -5.51
N THR A 267 -7.57 22.19 -5.67
CA THR A 267 -7.81 23.08 -4.54
C THR A 267 -8.92 22.54 -3.63
N LEU A 268 -8.90 22.96 -2.38
CA LEU A 268 -9.97 22.64 -1.43
C LEU A 268 -11.34 23.12 -1.92
N GLU A 269 -11.39 24.29 -2.59
CA GLU A 269 -12.62 24.86 -3.16
C GLU A 269 -13.21 23.96 -4.24
N ASP A 270 -12.37 23.45 -5.16
CA ASP A 270 -12.80 22.50 -6.19
C ASP A 270 -13.32 21.18 -5.57
N THR A 271 -12.62 20.69 -4.56
CA THR A 271 -12.98 19.45 -3.83
C THR A 271 -14.33 19.63 -3.15
N LYS A 272 -14.52 20.73 -2.44
CA LYS A 272 -15.79 21.07 -1.78
C LYS A 272 -16.93 21.25 -2.79
N CYS A 273 -16.69 21.97 -3.87
CA CYS A 273 -17.68 22.15 -4.93
C CYS A 273 -18.12 20.80 -5.53
N PHE A 274 -17.19 19.87 -5.76
CA PHE A 274 -17.53 18.53 -6.24
C PHE A 274 -18.32 17.75 -5.19
N TYR A 275 -17.88 17.75 -3.94
CA TYR A 275 -18.55 17.10 -2.83
C TYR A 275 -20.01 17.58 -2.66
N ASP A 276 -20.23 18.90 -2.62
CA ASP A 276 -21.56 19.50 -2.45
C ASP A 276 -22.53 19.16 -3.59
N ASN A 277 -22.01 18.85 -4.79
CA ASN A 277 -22.80 18.45 -5.97
C ASN A 277 -22.98 16.93 -6.10
N MET A 278 -22.46 16.11 -5.19
CA MET A 278 -22.69 14.67 -5.20
C MET A 278 -24.16 14.37 -4.81
N PRO A 279 -24.83 13.42 -5.50
CA PRO A 279 -26.22 13.07 -5.18
C PRO A 279 -26.40 12.47 -3.78
N GLU A 280 -25.41 11.69 -3.34
CA GLU A 280 -25.43 10.96 -2.06
C GLU A 280 -24.04 10.99 -1.44
N HIS A 281 -23.98 10.98 -0.11
CA HIS A 281 -22.76 10.95 0.68
C HIS A 281 -22.72 9.73 1.58
N ASP A 282 -21.70 8.91 1.42
CA ASP A 282 -21.42 7.78 2.29
C ASP A 282 -20.26 8.07 3.28
N HIS A 283 -19.84 7.07 4.03
CA HIS A 283 -18.73 7.19 4.97
C HIS A 283 -17.40 7.53 4.27
N VAL A 284 -17.20 7.04 3.04
CA VAL A 284 -15.97 7.26 2.27
C VAL A 284 -15.90 8.71 1.80
N SER A 285 -16.96 9.23 1.17
CA SER A 285 -17.00 10.63 0.72
C SER A 285 -16.82 11.62 1.88
N LYS A 286 -17.50 11.38 3.01
CA LYS A 286 -17.39 12.21 4.21
C LYS A 286 -15.98 12.17 4.81
N SER A 287 -15.36 10.99 4.89
CA SER A 287 -14.00 10.84 5.41
C SER A 287 -12.96 11.48 4.48
N THR A 288 -13.16 11.39 3.16
CA THR A 288 -12.30 12.06 2.17
C THR A 288 -12.39 13.57 2.30
N MET A 289 -13.60 14.12 2.44
CA MET A 289 -13.79 15.56 2.62
C MET A 289 -13.25 16.04 3.97
N LEU A 290 -13.45 15.26 5.03
CA LEU A 290 -12.87 15.52 6.35
C LEU A 290 -11.33 15.58 6.27
N SER A 291 -10.71 14.63 5.57
CA SER A 291 -9.27 14.61 5.34
C SER A 291 -8.80 15.86 4.56
N ALA A 292 -9.54 16.26 3.53
CA ALA A 292 -9.24 17.45 2.75
C ALA A 292 -9.30 18.73 3.59
N PHE A 293 -10.31 18.88 4.44
CA PHE A 293 -10.38 19.99 5.37
C PHE A 293 -9.24 19.99 6.38
N ALA A 294 -8.97 18.84 6.99
CA ALA A 294 -7.91 18.65 7.99
C ALA A 294 -6.53 19.02 7.44
N GLN A 295 -6.17 18.51 6.27
CA GLN A 295 -4.89 18.80 5.60
C GLN A 295 -4.70 20.27 5.22
N ASN A 296 -5.79 21.00 5.02
CA ASN A 296 -5.75 22.44 4.73
C ASN A 296 -5.94 23.31 5.99
N GLY A 297 -5.95 22.73 7.20
CA GLY A 297 -6.06 23.46 8.47
C GLY A 297 -7.47 23.90 8.86
N TYR A 298 -8.50 23.47 8.14
CA TYR A 298 -9.91 23.79 8.45
C TYR A 298 -10.47 22.81 9.47
N LEU A 299 -9.94 22.87 10.70
CA LEU A 299 -10.22 21.90 11.76
C LEU A 299 -11.66 21.96 12.29
N GLU A 300 -12.31 23.12 12.25
CA GLU A 300 -13.69 23.28 12.70
C GLU A 300 -14.68 22.62 11.75
N GLU A 301 -14.49 22.79 10.44
CA GLU A 301 -15.27 22.12 9.40
C GLU A 301 -15.04 20.61 9.42
N SER A 302 -13.80 20.17 9.64
CA SER A 302 -13.47 18.75 9.82
C SER A 302 -14.20 18.16 11.03
N GLN A 303 -14.23 18.89 12.15
CA GLN A 303 -14.94 18.46 13.36
C GLN A 303 -16.46 18.39 13.15
N ALA A 304 -17.04 19.30 12.38
CA ALA A 304 -18.46 19.26 12.03
C ALA A 304 -18.81 18.00 11.22
N LEU A 305 -17.95 17.62 10.27
CA LEU A 305 -18.12 16.37 9.52
C LEU A 305 -17.92 15.13 10.41
N LEU A 306 -16.96 15.14 11.33
CA LEU A 306 -16.72 14.03 12.26
C LEU A 306 -17.97 13.68 13.07
N ILE A 307 -18.78 14.67 13.46
CA ILE A 307 -20.03 14.47 14.18
C ILE A 307 -21.00 13.59 13.38
N SER A 308 -20.98 13.69 12.06
CA SER A 308 -21.85 12.91 11.15
C SER A 308 -21.35 11.48 10.91
N VAL A 309 -20.10 11.15 11.28
CA VAL A 309 -19.44 9.86 11.06
C VAL A 309 -18.76 9.34 12.33
N LYS A 310 -19.32 9.62 13.51
CA LYS A 310 -18.73 9.34 14.83
C LYS A 310 -18.24 7.90 15.04
N GLU A 311 -18.87 6.92 14.39
CA GLU A 311 -18.54 5.50 14.53
C GLU A 311 -17.44 5.05 13.55
N ASN A 312 -16.99 5.93 12.65
CA ASN A 312 -15.96 5.60 11.69
C ASN A 312 -14.56 5.81 12.28
N LEU A 313 -13.87 4.71 12.55
CA LEU A 313 -12.51 4.70 13.10
C LEU A 313 -11.53 5.52 12.24
N MET A 314 -11.61 5.39 10.90
CA MET A 314 -10.75 6.14 9.98
C MET A 314 -10.93 7.66 10.13
N ALA A 315 -12.18 8.14 10.23
CA ALA A 315 -12.47 9.57 10.41
C ALA A 315 -11.94 10.09 11.76
N GLN A 316 -12.07 9.30 12.81
CA GLN A 316 -11.51 9.62 14.14
C GLN A 316 -9.98 9.70 14.09
N THR A 317 -9.34 8.75 13.41
CA THR A 317 -7.87 8.72 13.27
C THR A 317 -7.36 9.89 12.44
N ILE A 318 -8.02 10.26 11.34
CA ILE A 318 -7.67 11.45 10.54
C ILE A 318 -7.74 12.70 11.40
N MET A 319 -8.80 12.86 12.19
CA MET A 319 -8.95 14.03 13.04
C MET A 319 -7.95 14.08 14.19
N LEU A 320 -7.61 12.90 14.75
CA LEU A 320 -6.55 12.74 15.73
C LEU A 320 -5.21 13.21 15.18
N CYS A 321 -4.84 12.77 13.96
CA CYS A 321 -3.62 13.21 13.27
C CYS A 321 -3.63 14.72 13.02
N ALA A 322 -4.74 15.27 12.55
CA ALA A 322 -4.86 16.69 12.27
C ALA A 322 -4.67 17.57 13.54
N TYR A 323 -5.27 17.18 14.66
CA TYR A 323 -5.03 17.86 15.93
C TYR A 323 -3.60 17.67 16.44
N ALA A 324 -3.01 16.52 16.19
CA ALA A 324 -1.62 16.24 16.54
C ALA A 324 -0.65 17.17 15.79
N GLU A 325 -0.85 17.34 14.48
CA GLU A 325 -0.05 18.22 13.62
C GLU A 325 -0.22 19.71 13.96
N ASP A 326 -1.44 20.12 14.33
CA ASP A 326 -1.73 21.50 14.78
C ASP A 326 -1.25 21.76 16.22
N GLY A 327 -0.74 20.76 16.93
CA GLY A 327 -0.28 20.89 18.32
C GLY A 327 -1.41 20.94 19.35
N ARG A 328 -2.66 20.67 18.99
CA ARG A 328 -3.83 20.67 19.87
C ARG A 328 -3.93 19.34 20.62
N LEU A 329 -2.95 19.07 21.48
CA LEU A 329 -2.81 17.80 22.18
C LEU A 329 -4.02 17.41 23.05
N SER A 330 -4.69 18.41 23.66
CA SER A 330 -5.89 18.17 24.48
C SER A 330 -7.06 17.63 23.65
N ASP A 331 -7.24 18.15 22.44
CA ASP A 331 -8.29 17.71 21.52
C ASP A 331 -7.95 16.34 20.92
N ALA A 332 -6.68 16.14 20.54
CA ALA A 332 -6.17 14.85 20.08
C ALA A 332 -6.40 13.76 21.15
N LYS A 333 -6.04 14.03 22.41
CA LYS A 333 -6.27 13.10 23.51
C LYS A 333 -7.75 12.82 23.73
N ARG A 334 -8.61 13.84 23.66
CA ARG A 334 -10.06 13.66 23.84
C ARG A 334 -10.64 12.71 22.80
N ILE A 335 -10.21 12.81 21.53
CA ILE A 335 -10.65 11.88 20.47
C ILE A 335 -10.12 10.49 20.77
N PHE A 336 -8.83 10.36 21.06
CA PHE A 336 -8.21 9.08 21.38
C PHE A 336 -8.89 8.34 22.54
N ASP A 337 -9.19 9.07 23.62
CA ASP A 337 -9.86 8.51 24.79
C ASP A 337 -11.32 8.11 24.52
N ALA A 338 -11.98 8.78 23.55
CA ALA A 338 -13.35 8.51 23.15
C ALA A 338 -13.47 7.36 22.11
N MET A 339 -12.36 6.90 21.51
CA MET A 339 -12.36 5.79 20.54
C MET A 339 -12.72 4.47 21.24
N PRO A 340 -13.75 3.74 20.76
CA PRO A 340 -14.15 2.46 21.34
C PRO A 340 -13.10 1.36 21.09
N GLU A 341 -12.50 1.38 19.91
CA GLU A 341 -11.38 0.52 19.52
C GLU A 341 -10.23 1.40 19.05
N ARG A 342 -9.02 1.02 19.37
CA ARG A 342 -7.81 1.75 19.01
C ARG A 342 -6.93 0.84 18.19
N ASP A 343 -6.81 1.14 16.91
CA ASP A 343 -5.87 0.46 16.03
C ASP A 343 -4.44 1.00 16.23
N LEU A 344 -3.49 0.32 15.63
CA LEU A 344 -2.08 0.69 15.73
C LEU A 344 -1.81 2.10 15.15
N VAL A 345 -2.61 2.53 14.17
CA VAL A 345 -2.48 3.86 13.55
C VAL A 345 -2.88 4.96 14.55
N ALA A 346 -3.97 4.77 15.29
CA ALA A 346 -4.40 5.72 16.32
C ALA A 346 -3.39 5.80 17.47
N TRP A 347 -2.84 4.67 17.91
CA TRP A 347 -1.77 4.64 18.91
C TRP A 347 -0.51 5.37 18.43
N ASN A 348 -0.08 5.13 17.20
CA ASN A 348 1.08 5.81 16.61
C ASN A 348 0.84 7.31 16.45
N ALA A 349 -0.36 7.73 16.05
CA ALA A 349 -0.71 9.13 15.90
C ALA A 349 -0.62 9.91 17.22
N ILE A 350 -1.21 9.39 18.31
CA ILE A 350 -1.15 10.07 19.61
C ILE A 350 0.27 10.02 20.20
N LEU A 351 1.00 8.92 20.01
CA LEU A 351 2.41 8.80 20.39
C LEU A 351 3.25 9.86 19.68
N TYR A 352 3.10 9.97 18.37
CA TYR A 352 3.79 10.96 17.55
C TYR A 352 3.47 12.39 18.00
N ALA A 353 2.19 12.68 18.29
CA ALA A 353 1.74 13.97 18.80
C ALA A 353 2.48 14.38 20.08
N TYR A 354 2.54 13.49 21.08
CA TYR A 354 3.25 13.78 22.32
C TYR A 354 4.77 13.86 22.12
N ALA A 355 5.33 12.99 21.26
CA ALA A 355 6.75 12.97 20.95
C ALA A 355 7.22 14.28 20.29
N GLN A 356 6.52 14.77 19.28
CA GLN A 356 6.83 16.00 18.55
C GLN A 356 6.70 17.25 19.43
N ASN A 357 5.73 17.28 20.35
CA ASN A 357 5.51 18.41 21.24
C ASN A 357 6.34 18.34 22.55
N GLY A 358 7.28 17.39 22.64
CA GLY A 358 8.24 17.32 23.74
C GLY A 358 7.69 16.73 25.06
N HIS A 359 6.50 16.17 25.07
CA HIS A 359 5.88 15.55 26.24
C HIS A 359 6.40 14.13 26.48
N GLN A 360 7.68 14.00 26.85
CA GLN A 360 8.41 12.73 26.95
C GLN A 360 7.75 11.70 27.87
N GLU A 361 7.26 12.11 29.05
CA GLU A 361 6.63 11.20 30.02
C GLU A 361 5.30 10.65 29.49
N ALA A 362 4.50 11.51 28.86
CA ALA A 362 3.23 11.09 28.26
C ALA A 362 3.46 10.15 27.07
N ALA A 363 4.42 10.47 26.19
CA ALA A 363 4.80 9.61 25.07
C ALA A 363 5.29 8.24 25.57
N ALA A 364 6.15 8.20 26.60
CA ALA A 364 6.62 6.96 27.19
C ALA A 364 5.47 6.14 27.81
N SER A 365 4.53 6.79 28.51
CA SER A 365 3.35 6.13 29.07
C SER A 365 2.48 5.49 28.00
N ILE A 366 2.22 6.22 26.90
CA ILE A 366 1.47 5.71 25.75
C ILE A 366 2.19 4.53 25.12
N PHE A 367 3.48 4.67 24.85
CA PHE A 367 4.28 3.60 24.26
C PHE A 367 4.25 2.31 25.09
N HIS A 368 4.31 2.42 26.42
CA HIS A 368 4.24 1.25 27.30
C HIS A 368 2.83 0.63 27.38
N SER A 369 1.79 1.41 27.16
CA SER A 369 0.40 0.93 27.18
C SER A 369 -0.08 0.34 25.84
N MET A 370 0.74 0.39 24.77
CA MET A 370 0.44 -0.25 23.50
C MET A 370 0.54 -1.77 23.60
N ASP A 371 -0.50 -2.50 23.19
CA ASP A 371 -0.51 -3.96 23.16
C ASP A 371 0.42 -4.53 22.07
N GLY A 372 0.56 -3.84 20.93
CA GLY A 372 1.48 -4.13 19.84
C GLY A 372 2.32 -2.91 19.48
N ARG A 373 3.57 -3.11 19.07
CA ARG A 373 4.48 -2.05 18.63
C ARG A 373 5.06 -2.39 17.29
N ASP A 374 4.97 -1.46 16.34
CA ASP A 374 5.58 -1.58 15.02
C ASP A 374 6.83 -0.68 14.89
N ALA A 375 7.48 -0.74 13.75
CA ALA A 375 8.65 0.09 13.46
C ALA A 375 8.35 1.61 13.60
N ILE A 376 7.10 2.03 13.36
CA ILE A 376 6.69 3.44 13.45
C ILE A 376 6.69 3.90 14.91
N SER A 377 6.08 3.12 15.81
CA SER A 377 6.05 3.42 17.25
C SER A 377 7.45 3.46 17.87
N TRP A 378 8.30 2.49 17.51
CA TRP A 378 9.70 2.47 17.96
C TRP A 378 10.48 3.68 17.44
N ASN A 379 10.36 4.01 16.15
CA ASN A 379 11.04 5.15 15.54
C ASN A 379 10.56 6.50 16.10
N ALA A 380 9.28 6.64 16.43
CA ALA A 380 8.75 7.82 17.09
C ALA A 380 9.43 8.07 18.46
N MET A 381 9.56 7.03 19.29
CA MET A 381 10.25 7.11 20.57
C MET A 381 11.75 7.37 20.42
N LEU A 382 12.40 6.66 19.48
CA LEU A 382 13.82 6.84 19.18
C LEU A 382 14.12 8.28 18.75
N SER A 383 13.35 8.81 17.81
CA SER A 383 13.50 10.19 17.31
C SER A 383 13.23 11.23 18.38
N MET A 384 12.22 11.01 19.23
CA MET A 384 11.95 11.89 20.37
C MET A 384 13.15 11.96 21.32
N TYR A 385 13.71 10.81 21.74
CA TYR A 385 14.87 10.80 22.64
C TYR A 385 16.12 11.37 21.97
N ALA A 386 16.31 11.11 20.67
CA ALA A 386 17.38 11.70 19.87
C ALA A 386 17.31 13.23 19.86
N TRP A 387 16.15 13.78 19.56
CA TRP A 387 15.92 15.23 19.47
C TRP A 387 16.13 15.95 20.81
N HIS A 388 15.71 15.32 21.89
CA HIS A 388 15.95 15.86 23.25
C HIS A 388 17.36 15.55 23.79
N GLY A 389 18.18 14.84 23.01
CA GLY A 389 19.55 14.51 23.36
C GLY A 389 19.70 13.52 24.49
N LEU A 390 18.71 12.70 24.72
CA LEU A 390 18.72 11.62 25.69
C LEU A 390 19.32 10.35 25.06
N LEU A 391 20.60 10.42 24.68
CA LEU A 391 21.29 9.37 23.92
C LEU A 391 21.17 7.99 24.56
N ALA A 392 21.35 7.88 25.88
CA ALA A 392 21.26 6.60 26.60
C ALA A 392 19.87 5.94 26.42
N LYS A 393 18.79 6.73 26.43
CA LYS A 393 17.45 6.22 26.18
C LYS A 393 17.22 5.89 24.71
N ALA A 394 17.77 6.69 23.80
CA ALA A 394 17.72 6.40 22.36
C ALA A 394 18.45 5.09 22.02
N GLU A 395 19.65 4.88 22.58
CA GLU A 395 20.38 3.61 22.47
C GLU A 395 19.57 2.44 23.04
N GLN A 396 19.00 2.60 24.23
CA GLN A 396 18.18 1.56 24.86
C GLN A 396 17.00 1.16 23.98
N ILE A 397 16.26 2.14 23.43
CA ILE A 397 15.15 1.88 22.50
C ILE A 397 15.64 1.13 21.27
N PHE A 398 16.72 1.61 20.64
CA PHE A 398 17.25 1.01 19.42
C PHE A 398 17.66 -0.46 19.62
N TYR A 399 18.40 -0.77 20.68
CA TYR A 399 18.83 -2.15 20.98
C TYR A 399 17.72 -3.06 21.52
N THR A 400 16.56 -2.50 21.88
CA THR A 400 15.39 -3.28 22.28
C THR A 400 14.50 -3.64 21.09
N MET A 401 14.68 -2.98 19.94
CA MET A 401 13.94 -3.30 18.71
C MET A 401 14.35 -4.68 18.19
N GLU A 402 13.39 -5.52 17.83
CA GLU A 402 13.64 -6.84 17.25
C GLU A 402 14.28 -6.71 15.86
N GLU A 403 13.76 -5.80 15.03
CA GLU A 403 14.22 -5.57 13.65
C GLU A 403 14.34 -4.06 13.37
N PRO A 404 15.51 -3.45 13.61
CA PRO A 404 15.74 -2.07 13.24
C PRO A 404 15.74 -1.89 11.71
N ASN A 405 14.91 -0.96 11.21
CA ASN A 405 14.88 -0.61 9.79
C ASN A 405 15.83 0.58 9.49
N ILE A 406 15.93 0.95 8.21
CA ILE A 406 16.78 2.07 7.75
C ILE A 406 16.49 3.37 8.52
N SER A 407 15.21 3.66 8.78
CA SER A 407 14.80 4.86 9.52
C SER A 407 15.28 4.83 10.98
N SER A 408 15.28 3.65 11.62
CA SER A 408 15.82 3.47 12.98
C SER A 408 17.33 3.75 13.04
N TRP A 409 18.07 3.19 12.08
CA TRP A 409 19.50 3.43 11.95
C TRP A 409 19.80 4.91 11.71
N ASN A 410 19.08 5.55 10.78
CA ASN A 410 19.25 6.98 10.49
C ASN A 410 18.95 7.86 11.70
N ALA A 411 17.91 7.54 12.47
CA ALA A 411 17.59 8.29 13.69
C ALA A 411 18.70 8.20 14.73
N LEU A 412 19.32 7.02 14.91
CA LEU A 412 20.43 6.83 15.84
C LEU A 412 21.71 7.54 15.33
N LEU A 413 22.02 7.43 14.04
CA LEU A 413 23.14 8.14 13.40
C LEU A 413 22.99 9.67 13.59
N ALA A 414 21.81 10.21 13.33
CA ALA A 414 21.49 11.62 13.52
C ALA A 414 21.64 12.04 14.99
N ALA A 415 21.18 11.22 15.94
CA ALA A 415 21.33 11.47 17.37
C ALA A 415 22.78 11.61 17.79
N TYR A 416 23.64 10.71 17.35
CA TYR A 416 25.08 10.79 17.61
C TYR A 416 25.73 11.99 16.94
N ALA A 417 25.37 12.27 15.67
CA ALA A 417 25.93 13.39 14.91
C ALA A 417 25.60 14.74 15.57
N GLN A 418 24.35 14.96 15.96
CA GLN A 418 23.90 16.19 16.62
C GLN A 418 24.61 16.46 17.96
N ARG A 419 25.02 15.41 18.63
CA ARG A 419 25.75 15.51 19.93
C ARG A 419 27.27 15.48 19.78
N GLY A 420 27.78 15.47 18.55
CA GLY A 420 29.23 15.50 18.30
C GLY A 420 29.94 14.16 18.56
N HIS A 421 29.21 13.06 18.70
CA HIS A 421 29.78 11.72 18.90
C HIS A 421 30.16 11.07 17.56
N HIS A 422 30.97 11.77 16.76
CA HIS A 422 31.29 11.39 15.38
C HIS A 422 31.91 10.00 15.23
N LEU A 423 32.71 9.55 16.20
CA LEU A 423 33.27 8.19 16.20
C LEU A 423 32.18 7.15 16.32
N ARG A 424 31.19 7.39 17.19
CA ARG A 424 30.01 6.52 17.31
C ARG A 424 29.18 6.49 16.03
N VAL A 425 29.07 7.62 15.31
CA VAL A 425 28.43 7.65 13.98
C VAL A 425 29.13 6.68 13.04
N LEU A 426 30.47 6.71 12.97
CA LEU A 426 31.24 5.83 12.08
C LEU A 426 31.12 4.35 12.44
N GLU A 427 31.17 4.01 13.74
CA GLU A 427 30.96 2.64 14.24
C GLU A 427 29.55 2.13 13.88
N THR A 428 28.53 2.95 14.15
CA THR A 428 27.12 2.62 13.88
C THR A 428 26.87 2.49 12.38
N PHE A 429 27.42 3.40 11.55
CA PHE A 429 27.32 3.33 10.11
C PHE A 429 27.99 2.07 9.54
N HIS A 430 29.13 1.69 10.08
CA HIS A 430 29.80 0.45 9.69
C HIS A 430 28.95 -0.78 10.01
N SER A 431 28.34 -0.82 11.21
CA SER A 431 27.44 -1.89 11.60
C SER A 431 26.20 -1.95 10.71
N MET A 432 25.64 -0.79 10.35
CA MET A 432 24.50 -0.69 9.43
C MET A 432 24.82 -1.27 8.05
N LYS A 433 25.98 -0.95 7.46
CA LYS A 433 26.43 -1.47 6.14
C LYS A 433 26.48 -3.00 6.07
N VAL A 434 26.67 -3.66 7.19
CA VAL A 434 26.73 -5.14 7.25
C VAL A 434 25.33 -5.76 7.27
N ILE A 435 24.35 -5.06 7.81
CA ILE A 435 23.02 -5.59 8.09
C ILE A 435 22.00 -5.12 7.03
N ASN A 436 22.08 -3.86 6.65
CA ASN A 436 21.15 -3.19 5.75
C ASN A 436 21.90 -2.36 4.71
N ASP A 437 21.31 -2.18 3.53
CA ASP A 437 21.81 -1.25 2.53
C ASP A 437 21.56 0.19 2.98
N PRO A 438 22.63 1.02 3.18
CA PRO A 438 22.48 2.41 3.60
C PRO A 438 21.79 3.25 2.52
N ASP A 439 20.91 4.15 2.93
CA ASP A 439 20.31 5.16 2.06
C ASP A 439 21.16 6.45 2.00
N GLU A 440 20.68 7.42 1.22
CA GLU A 440 21.38 8.71 1.07
C GLU A 440 21.64 9.42 2.41
N ILE A 441 20.67 9.37 3.35
CA ILE A 441 20.78 10.02 4.66
C ILE A 441 21.90 9.37 5.49
N SER A 442 21.97 8.05 5.47
CA SER A 442 23.03 7.30 6.15
C SER A 442 24.41 7.69 5.65
N TRP A 443 24.58 7.79 4.32
CA TRP A 443 25.85 8.17 3.69
C TRP A 443 26.25 9.62 4.05
N ILE A 444 25.30 10.55 4.05
CA ILE A 444 25.53 11.93 4.48
C ILE A 444 26.00 11.97 5.93
N CYS A 445 25.35 11.25 6.83
CA CYS A 445 25.76 11.18 8.25
C CYS A 445 27.18 10.62 8.39
N GLY A 446 27.52 9.56 7.66
CA GLY A 446 28.86 8.98 7.66
C GLY A 446 29.94 9.95 7.14
N LEU A 447 29.69 10.62 6.02
CA LEU A 447 30.63 11.60 5.45
C LEU A 447 30.80 12.85 6.31
N LEU A 448 29.70 13.36 6.91
CA LEU A 448 29.77 14.46 7.89
C LEU A 448 30.62 14.07 9.10
N ALA A 449 30.46 12.83 9.59
CA ALA A 449 31.27 12.34 10.69
C ALA A 449 32.77 12.25 10.28
N CYS A 450 33.09 11.81 9.05
CA CYS A 450 34.44 11.84 8.51
C CYS A 450 35.01 13.26 8.45
N SER A 451 34.19 14.27 8.05
CA SER A 451 34.58 15.68 8.02
C SER A 451 34.94 16.20 9.42
N HIS A 452 34.13 15.87 10.43
CA HIS A 452 34.37 16.29 11.79
C HIS A 452 35.56 15.57 12.48
N VAL A 453 35.77 14.29 12.16
CA VAL A 453 36.93 13.51 12.67
C VAL A 453 38.22 13.84 11.91
N GLY A 454 38.09 14.43 10.71
CA GLY A 454 39.26 14.74 9.86
C GLY A 454 39.79 13.54 9.09
N SER A 455 39.01 12.51 8.88
CA SER A 455 39.47 11.28 8.21
C SER A 455 39.15 11.31 6.70
N VAL A 456 40.06 11.94 5.93
CA VAL A 456 39.93 12.06 4.46
C VAL A 456 39.92 10.70 3.76
N ASN A 457 40.82 9.80 4.19
CA ASN A 457 40.94 8.46 3.58
C ASN A 457 39.62 7.68 3.73
N LEU A 458 39.00 7.74 4.92
CA LEU A 458 37.73 7.06 5.16
C LEU A 458 36.58 7.70 4.36
N GLY A 459 36.57 9.04 4.25
CA GLY A 459 35.60 9.75 3.41
C GLY A 459 35.70 9.37 1.94
N TRP A 460 36.91 9.27 1.39
CA TRP A 460 37.12 8.77 0.04
C TRP A 460 36.67 7.30 -0.12
N CYS A 461 37.00 6.44 0.86
CA CYS A 461 36.51 5.05 0.84
C CYS A 461 34.97 5.01 0.81
N PHE A 462 34.29 5.84 1.58
CA PHE A 462 32.83 5.93 1.59
C PHE A 462 32.28 6.42 0.26
N TYR A 463 32.87 7.49 -0.29
CA TYR A 463 32.47 8.04 -1.58
C TYR A 463 32.60 7.05 -2.73
N VAL A 464 33.68 6.29 -2.76
CA VAL A 464 33.94 5.26 -3.77
C VAL A 464 33.03 4.05 -3.58
N SER A 465 32.85 3.58 -2.32
CA SER A 465 31.99 2.45 -1.97
C SER A 465 30.53 2.70 -2.36
N LEU A 466 30.04 3.91 -2.17
CA LEU A 466 28.68 4.30 -2.55
C LEU A 466 28.36 3.98 -4.02
N ASN A 467 29.29 4.27 -4.93
CA ASN A 467 29.08 4.04 -6.36
C ASN A 467 29.43 2.59 -6.77
N ILE A 468 30.56 2.05 -6.28
CA ILE A 468 31.07 0.74 -6.72
C ILE A 468 30.32 -0.40 -6.04
N ASP A 469 30.15 -0.34 -4.71
CA ASP A 469 29.58 -1.44 -3.94
C ASP A 469 28.05 -1.42 -3.94
N PHE A 470 27.45 -0.21 -3.92
CA PHE A 470 25.99 -0.03 -3.80
C PHE A 470 25.32 0.48 -5.07
N GLY A 471 26.07 0.87 -6.10
CA GLY A 471 25.51 1.35 -7.38
C GLY A 471 24.75 2.68 -7.28
N ILE A 472 24.90 3.42 -6.17
CA ILE A 472 24.20 4.67 -5.90
C ILE A 472 24.99 5.81 -6.53
N GLN A 473 24.36 6.62 -7.38
CA GLN A 473 24.98 7.84 -7.91
C GLN A 473 25.01 8.91 -6.82
N PRO A 474 26.18 9.55 -6.57
CA PRO A 474 26.30 10.57 -5.55
C PRO A 474 25.36 11.76 -5.82
N SER A 475 24.56 12.12 -4.84
CA SER A 475 23.72 13.31 -4.89
C SER A 475 24.54 14.59 -4.66
N LYS A 476 23.91 15.73 -4.90
CA LYS A 476 24.53 17.03 -4.63
C LYS A 476 25.00 17.15 -3.18
N GLN A 477 24.22 16.68 -2.23
CA GLN A 477 24.53 16.73 -0.79
C GLN A 477 25.79 15.91 -0.47
N ILE A 478 25.97 14.77 -1.11
CA ILE A 478 27.16 13.93 -0.95
C ILE A 478 28.42 14.65 -1.47
N TYR A 479 28.31 15.30 -2.64
CA TYR A 479 29.40 16.16 -3.15
C TYR A 479 29.74 17.29 -2.18
N SER A 480 28.72 17.98 -1.64
CA SER A 480 28.89 19.05 -0.67
C SER A 480 29.59 18.57 0.62
N CYS A 481 29.25 17.38 1.12
CA CYS A 481 29.95 16.77 2.27
C CYS A 481 31.41 16.46 1.98
N MET A 482 31.74 15.98 0.77
CA MET A 482 33.12 15.72 0.36
C MET A 482 33.94 17.03 0.21
N VAL A 483 33.33 18.08 -0.36
CA VAL A 483 33.96 19.41 -0.45
C VAL A 483 34.24 19.99 0.94
N ASP A 484 33.31 19.84 1.89
CA ASP A 484 33.49 20.27 3.29
C ASP A 484 34.62 19.49 3.96
N LEU A 485 34.68 18.16 3.80
CA LEU A 485 35.73 17.30 4.32
C LEU A 485 37.09 17.72 3.79
N LEU A 486 37.25 17.82 2.46
CA LEU A 486 38.50 18.18 1.81
C LEU A 486 38.95 19.60 2.20
N GLY A 487 37.97 20.53 2.19
CA GLY A 487 38.24 21.91 2.57
C GLY A 487 38.71 22.06 4.02
N ARG A 488 38.06 21.42 4.98
CA ARG A 488 38.45 21.45 6.40
C ARG A 488 39.85 20.86 6.63
N MET A 489 40.21 19.85 5.87
CA MET A 489 41.52 19.20 5.98
C MET A 489 42.63 19.88 5.18
N GLY A 490 42.32 20.96 4.46
CA GLY A 490 43.29 21.75 3.72
C GLY A 490 43.62 21.24 2.31
N TYR A 491 42.91 20.22 1.83
CA TYR A 491 43.01 19.73 0.45
C TYR A 491 42.21 20.65 -0.50
N MET A 492 42.64 21.92 -0.55
CA MET A 492 41.91 23.00 -1.24
C MET A 492 41.86 22.81 -2.76
N GLU A 493 42.85 22.14 -3.35
CA GLU A 493 42.91 21.84 -4.77
C GLU A 493 41.88 20.80 -5.13
N ASP A 494 41.89 19.68 -4.43
CA ASP A 494 40.93 18.59 -4.63
C ASP A 494 39.48 19.03 -4.39
N ALA A 495 39.25 19.87 -3.37
CA ALA A 495 37.94 20.46 -3.10
C ALA A 495 37.45 21.38 -4.24
N ALA A 496 38.35 22.19 -4.81
CA ALA A 496 38.04 23.05 -5.95
C ALA A 496 37.75 22.21 -7.22
N ASP A 497 38.54 21.19 -7.48
CA ASP A 497 38.35 20.29 -8.62
C ASP A 497 37.04 19.52 -8.51
N LEU A 498 36.67 19.07 -7.30
CA LEU A 498 35.40 18.40 -7.07
C LEU A 498 34.21 19.33 -7.30
N LEU A 499 34.29 20.61 -6.84
CA LEU A 499 33.25 21.63 -7.11
C LEU A 499 33.07 21.93 -8.59
N HIS A 500 34.15 21.87 -9.39
CA HIS A 500 34.07 22.15 -10.83
C HIS A 500 33.64 20.92 -11.65
N SER A 501 33.91 19.70 -11.15
CA SER A 501 33.67 18.45 -11.85
C SER A 501 32.30 17.81 -11.51
N MET A 502 31.67 18.24 -10.42
CA MET A 502 30.35 17.67 -10.05
C MET A 502 29.28 17.95 -11.11
N PRO A 503 28.34 17.00 -11.36
CA PRO A 503 27.30 17.14 -12.40
C PRO A 503 26.19 18.11 -12.01
N PHE A 504 26.36 18.87 -10.93
CA PHE A 504 25.39 19.82 -10.37
C PHE A 504 25.95 21.22 -10.39
N VAL A 505 25.08 22.23 -10.43
CA VAL A 505 25.49 23.62 -10.25
C VAL A 505 25.73 23.90 -8.76
N PRO A 506 26.95 24.29 -8.34
CA PRO A 506 27.24 24.65 -6.96
C PRO A 506 26.36 25.81 -6.49
N ASP A 507 25.80 25.70 -5.30
CA ASP A 507 24.98 26.76 -4.70
C ASP A 507 25.77 27.63 -3.70
N SER A 508 25.05 28.54 -3.03
CA SER A 508 25.66 29.43 -2.05
C SER A 508 26.24 28.70 -0.84
N LEU A 509 25.67 27.54 -0.45
CA LEU A 509 26.18 26.74 0.68
C LEU A 509 27.52 26.09 0.33
N ASP A 510 27.63 25.51 -0.87
CA ASP A 510 28.84 24.88 -1.35
C ASP A 510 30.01 25.87 -1.38
N TRP A 511 29.77 27.05 -1.99
CA TRP A 511 30.76 28.12 -2.07
C TRP A 511 31.08 28.74 -0.70
N THR A 512 30.09 28.80 0.23
CA THR A 512 30.32 29.34 1.59
C THR A 512 31.16 28.38 2.43
N SER A 513 30.96 27.06 2.35
CA SER A 513 31.81 26.06 3.00
C SER A 513 33.25 26.13 2.47
N PHE A 514 33.38 26.20 1.14
CA PHE A 514 34.69 26.32 0.49
C PHE A 514 35.41 27.65 0.84
N LEU A 515 34.66 28.77 0.92
CA LEU A 515 35.18 30.06 1.34
C LEU A 515 35.68 30.04 2.78
N GLY A 516 34.86 29.44 3.69
CA GLY A 516 35.25 29.26 5.09
C GLY A 516 36.58 28.49 5.25
N SER A 517 36.70 27.39 4.52
CA SER A 517 37.88 26.55 4.48
C SER A 517 39.07 27.31 3.89
N SER A 518 38.89 28.08 2.81
CA SER A 518 39.92 28.91 2.20
C SER A 518 40.50 29.95 3.17
N ILE A 519 39.66 30.55 4.00
CA ILE A 519 40.07 31.50 5.04
C ILE A 519 40.88 30.77 6.14
N ALA A 520 40.39 29.63 6.61
CA ALA A 520 41.05 28.87 7.66
C ALA A 520 42.46 28.42 7.25
N HIS A 521 42.65 28.01 6.00
CA HIS A 521 43.92 27.54 5.47
C HIS A 521 44.75 28.65 4.78
N LYS A 522 44.31 29.91 4.86
CA LYS A 522 44.98 31.09 4.29
C LYS A 522 45.19 31.05 2.77
N ASP A 523 44.31 30.30 2.06
CA ASP A 523 44.26 30.30 0.60
C ASP A 523 43.42 31.49 0.10
N PHE A 524 44.02 32.67 0.21
CA PHE A 524 43.33 33.93 -0.10
C PHE A 524 42.92 34.03 -1.57
N LYS A 525 43.64 33.39 -2.48
CA LYS A 525 43.36 33.44 -3.92
C LYS A 525 42.04 32.72 -4.23
N ARG A 526 41.88 31.49 -3.75
CA ARG A 526 40.66 30.70 -3.95
C ARG A 526 39.51 31.29 -3.15
N GLY A 527 39.77 31.82 -1.94
CA GLY A 527 38.73 32.48 -1.13
C GLY A 527 38.11 33.72 -1.81
N VAL A 528 38.92 34.58 -2.45
CA VAL A 528 38.43 35.73 -3.21
C VAL A 528 37.55 35.29 -4.39
N ASN A 529 37.97 34.25 -5.11
CA ASN A 529 37.21 33.71 -6.23
C ASN A 529 35.85 33.16 -5.77
N ALA A 530 35.82 32.37 -4.70
CA ALA A 530 34.59 31.81 -4.13
C ALA A 530 33.63 32.90 -3.67
N ALA A 531 34.13 33.90 -2.95
CA ALA A 531 33.31 35.04 -2.54
C ALA A 531 32.75 35.82 -3.74
N GLY A 532 33.55 36.00 -4.80
CA GLY A 532 33.08 36.60 -6.04
C GLY A 532 31.99 35.83 -6.74
N LEU A 533 32.00 34.49 -6.71
CA LEU A 533 30.95 33.64 -7.26
C LEU A 533 29.67 33.72 -6.43
N ILE A 534 29.78 33.73 -5.09
CA ILE A 534 28.62 33.93 -4.19
C ILE A 534 27.95 35.25 -4.50
N LEU A 535 28.71 36.35 -4.60
CA LEU A 535 28.17 37.69 -4.81
C LEU A 535 27.56 37.87 -6.22
N ARG A 536 28.04 37.15 -7.22
CA ARG A 536 27.39 37.14 -8.54
C ARG A 536 26.03 36.46 -8.53
N GLN A 537 25.84 35.42 -7.73
CA GLN A 537 24.55 34.74 -7.59
C GLN A 537 23.62 35.45 -6.58
N TYR A 538 24.19 35.99 -5.50
CA TYR A 538 23.46 36.58 -4.38
C TYR A 538 24.13 37.89 -3.95
N SER A 539 23.83 38.97 -4.65
CA SER A 539 24.45 40.30 -4.47
C SER A 539 24.31 40.88 -3.06
N HIS A 540 23.35 40.41 -2.27
CA HIS A 540 23.11 40.87 -0.90
C HIS A 540 23.64 39.96 0.19
N ASN A 541 24.51 38.99 -0.12
CA ASN A 541 25.08 38.05 0.87
C ASN A 541 26.10 38.79 1.78
N GLY A 542 25.65 39.23 2.96
CA GLY A 542 26.49 39.93 3.94
C GLY A 542 27.66 39.07 4.44
N GLY A 543 27.52 37.76 4.55
CA GLY A 543 28.57 36.82 4.95
C GLY A 543 29.75 36.82 3.99
N ALA A 544 29.51 36.85 2.68
CA ALA A 544 30.55 36.90 1.66
C ALA A 544 31.32 38.23 1.69
N TYR A 545 30.67 39.37 1.98
CA TYR A 545 31.35 40.65 2.16
C TYR A 545 32.25 40.67 3.41
N ILE A 546 31.75 40.13 4.54
CA ILE A 546 32.54 40.04 5.78
C ILE A 546 33.76 39.12 5.56
N ALA A 547 33.59 38.00 4.88
CA ALA A 547 34.66 37.07 4.53
C ALA A 547 35.71 37.75 3.64
N LEU A 548 35.32 38.49 2.61
CA LEU A 548 36.23 39.26 1.77
C LEU A 548 37.00 40.31 2.58
N ALA A 549 36.33 41.07 3.45
CA ALA A 549 36.98 42.03 4.32
C ALA A 549 38.04 41.38 5.23
N SER A 550 37.71 40.20 5.78
CA SER A 550 38.64 39.37 6.59
C SER A 550 39.86 38.90 5.77
N ILE A 551 39.65 38.44 4.54
CA ILE A 551 40.72 38.04 3.64
C ILE A 551 41.67 39.21 3.35
N TYR A 552 41.15 40.37 2.98
CA TYR A 552 41.98 41.55 2.67
C TYR A 552 42.72 42.08 3.88
N SER A 553 42.11 42.09 5.07
CA SER A 553 42.80 42.52 6.31
C SER A 553 43.93 41.56 6.69
N SER A 554 43.69 40.24 6.60
CA SER A 554 44.67 39.20 6.88
C SER A 554 45.84 39.26 5.88
N ARG A 555 45.57 39.49 4.60
CA ARG A 555 46.59 39.65 3.56
C ARG A 555 47.47 40.86 3.79
N ARG A 556 46.89 41.99 4.25
CA ARG A 556 47.64 43.21 4.58
C ARG A 556 48.57 42.98 5.78
N ASN A 557 48.12 42.32 6.82
CA ASN A 557 48.91 41.98 7.99
C ASN A 557 50.04 41.02 7.66
N PHE A 558 49.82 40.02 6.79
CA PHE A 558 50.86 39.11 6.32
C PHE A 558 51.95 39.80 5.47
N GLN A 559 51.54 40.79 4.64
CA GLN A 559 52.52 41.58 3.87
C GLN A 559 53.33 42.53 4.75
N LEU A 560 52.79 43.05 5.83
CA LEU A 560 53.49 43.89 6.80
C LEU A 560 54.47 43.04 7.63
N SER A 561 54.05 41.91 8.12
CA SER A 561 54.89 40.98 8.88
C SER A 561 56.09 40.44 8.07
N ASN A 562 55.92 40.17 6.78
CA ASN A 562 57.02 39.79 5.90
C ASN A 562 57.97 40.95 5.56
N LYS A 563 57.50 42.21 5.53
CA LYS A 563 58.39 43.37 5.35
C LYS A 563 59.30 43.60 6.58
N ASP A 564 58.68 43.40 7.78
CA ASP A 564 59.48 43.53 9.02
C ASP A 564 60.50 42.40 9.24
N ALA A 565 60.21 41.19 8.70
CA ALA A 565 61.12 40.05 8.74
C ALA A 565 62.31 40.15 7.75
N PHE A 566 62.21 41.01 6.71
CA PHE A 566 63.32 41.29 5.75
C PHE A 566 64.09 42.55 6.08
N SER A 567 63.68 43.28 7.16
CA SER A 567 64.33 44.50 7.62
C SER A 567 65.16 44.32 8.90
N MET A 568 65.32 43.08 9.37
CA MET A 568 66.32 42.64 10.34
C MET A 568 67.44 41.81 9.63
#